data_262d2ff1c79e2d90d9603b155ce072f3
#
_entry.id   262d2ff1c79e2d90d9603b155ce072f3
#
_cell.length_a   1.000
_cell.length_b   1.000
_cell.length_c   1.000
_cell.angle_alpha   90.00
_cell.angle_beta   90.00
_cell.angle_gamma   90.00
#
_symmetry.space_group_name_H-M   'P 1'
#
loop_
_entity.id
_entity.type
_entity.pdbx_description
1 polymer ?
#
loop_
_entity_poly.entity_id
_entity_poly.type
_entity_poly.pdbx_seq_one_letter_code
_entity_poly.pdbx_strand_id
1 'polypeptide(L)'
;LADAIQDQRPLWSRGQVQNCLGAFGFSGDEVQREIGTLSGGERARVALALMTLARANLLILDEPTNHLDVENIEALEDALEEYEGSVLLVSHDRAFLREVATRVWAFDGTHLRDFDGPFVEWEENRARRVTQS
;
A
#
# COMPACT_ATOMS: atom_id res chain seq x y z
N LEU A 1 -16.96 5.69 7.34
CA LEU A 1 -15.60 5.26 7.70
C LEU A 1 -15.49 4.82 9.15
N ALA A 2 -15.96 5.65 10.06
CA ALA A 2 -15.88 5.36 11.49
C ALA A 2 -16.56 4.03 11.85
N ASP A 3 -17.71 3.73 11.25
CA ASP A 3 -18.44 2.50 11.51
C ASP A 3 -17.66 1.25 11.08
N ALA A 4 -16.96 1.31 9.94
CA ALA A 4 -16.14 0.20 9.46
C ALA A 4 -14.97 -0.09 10.42
N ILE A 5 -14.34 0.93 10.96
CA ILE A 5 -13.28 0.80 11.97
C ILE A 5 -13.86 0.31 13.29
N GLN A 6 -15.00 0.83 13.70
CA GLN A 6 -15.68 0.43 14.94
C GLN A 6 -16.08 -1.05 14.93
N ASP A 7 -16.50 -1.57 13.77
CA ASP A 7 -16.83 -2.99 13.62
C ASP A 7 -15.61 -3.90 13.83
N GLN A 8 -14.42 -3.45 13.41
CA GLN A 8 -13.16 -4.18 13.63
C GLN A 8 -12.67 -4.06 15.08
N ARG A 9 -13.02 -2.99 15.77
CA ARG A 9 -12.61 -2.72 17.15
C ARG A 9 -13.80 -2.25 17.99
N PRO A 10 -14.74 -3.18 18.33
CA PRO A 10 -15.97 -2.79 19.01
C PRO A 10 -15.77 -2.11 20.36
N LEU A 11 -14.64 -2.38 21.03
CA LEU A 11 -14.34 -1.82 22.34
C LEU A 11 -13.63 -0.46 22.29
N TRP A 12 -13.29 0.01 21.09
CA TRP A 12 -12.64 1.30 20.93
C TRP A 12 -13.62 2.44 21.15
N SER A 13 -13.15 3.48 21.85
CA SER A 13 -13.89 4.73 21.96
C SER A 13 -13.93 5.45 20.60
N ARG A 14 -14.86 6.38 20.47
CA ARG A 14 -14.96 7.22 19.27
C ARG A 14 -13.66 7.97 18.98
N GLY A 15 -12.96 8.44 20.05
CA GLY A 15 -11.67 9.10 19.91
C GLY A 15 -10.58 8.19 19.36
N GLN A 16 -10.56 6.93 19.78
CA GLN A 16 -9.60 5.94 19.27
C GLN A 16 -9.85 5.64 17.79
N VAL A 17 -11.10 5.51 17.37
CA VAL A 17 -11.48 5.32 15.97
C VAL A 17 -11.03 6.53 15.12
N GLN A 18 -11.29 7.74 15.60
CA GLN A 18 -10.89 8.97 14.91
C GLN A 18 -9.37 9.10 14.80
N ASN A 19 -8.63 8.75 15.84
CA ASN A 19 -7.16 8.78 15.84
C ASN A 19 -6.61 7.77 14.82
N CYS A 20 -7.18 6.60 14.74
CA CYS A 20 -6.80 5.59 13.74
C CYS A 20 -6.99 6.13 12.32
N LEU A 21 -8.16 6.68 12.03
CA LEU A 21 -8.45 7.25 10.72
C LEU A 21 -7.56 8.47 10.41
N GLY A 22 -7.24 9.29 11.41
CA GLY A 22 -6.32 10.41 11.26
C GLY A 22 -4.92 9.97 10.84
N ALA A 23 -4.43 8.86 11.38
CA ALA A 23 -3.13 8.28 10.99
C ALA A 23 -3.09 7.88 9.50
N PHE A 24 -4.27 7.55 8.90
CA PHE A 24 -4.39 7.22 7.49
C PHE A 24 -4.86 8.40 6.62
N GLY A 25 -4.84 9.61 7.16
CA GLY A 25 -5.12 10.83 6.43
C GLY A 25 -6.59 11.25 6.39
N PHE A 26 -7.45 10.65 7.21
CA PHE A 26 -8.86 11.04 7.31
C PHE A 26 -9.11 11.91 8.54
N SER A 27 -9.73 13.06 8.37
CA SER A 27 -10.03 13.98 9.47
C SER A 27 -11.35 14.72 9.24
N GLY A 28 -11.89 15.30 10.32
CA GLY A 28 -13.12 16.09 10.27
C GLY A 28 -14.31 15.29 9.74
N ASP A 29 -15.02 15.85 8.80
CA ASP A 29 -16.24 15.25 8.22
C ASP A 29 -15.96 13.96 7.42
N GLU A 30 -14.73 13.79 6.92
CA GLU A 30 -14.35 12.59 6.17
C GLU A 30 -14.52 11.31 6.99
N VAL A 31 -14.33 11.41 8.31
CA VAL A 31 -14.48 10.28 9.24
C VAL A 31 -15.89 9.67 9.22
N GLN A 32 -16.89 10.49 8.92
CA GLN A 32 -18.29 10.06 8.90
C GLN A 32 -18.78 9.64 7.50
N ARG A 33 -17.96 9.78 6.47
CA ARG A 33 -18.37 9.42 5.11
C ARG A 33 -18.53 7.92 4.94
N GLU A 34 -19.48 7.54 4.09
CA GLU A 34 -19.66 6.13 3.70
C GLU A 34 -18.58 5.73 2.67
N ILE A 35 -18.13 4.47 2.75
CA ILE A 35 -17.09 3.93 1.86
C ILE A 35 -17.47 4.09 0.39
N GLY A 36 -18.75 3.93 0.04
CA GLY A 36 -19.24 4.07 -1.33
C GLY A 36 -19.08 5.48 -1.93
N THR A 37 -18.92 6.51 -1.09
CA THR A 37 -18.77 7.91 -1.54
C THR A 37 -17.31 8.35 -1.63
N LEU A 38 -16.37 7.46 -1.31
CA LEU A 38 -14.95 7.78 -1.32
C LEU A 38 -14.34 7.68 -2.72
N SER A 39 -13.29 8.46 -2.97
CA SER A 39 -12.44 8.31 -4.14
C SER A 39 -11.68 6.98 -4.11
N GLY A 40 -11.07 6.58 -5.25
CA GLY A 40 -10.26 5.37 -5.32
C GLY A 40 -9.10 5.37 -4.33
N GLY A 41 -8.42 6.53 -4.17
CA GLY A 41 -7.32 6.67 -3.21
C GLY A 41 -7.78 6.62 -1.76
N GLU A 42 -8.91 7.23 -1.44
CA GLU A 42 -9.50 7.15 -0.12
C GLU A 42 -9.91 5.73 0.23
N ARG A 43 -10.50 4.99 -0.71
CA ARG A 43 -10.82 3.57 -0.54
C ARG A 43 -9.58 2.72 -0.26
N ALA A 44 -8.49 2.97 -0.97
CA ALA A 44 -7.24 2.26 -0.76
C ALA A 44 -6.70 2.49 0.66
N ARG A 45 -6.76 3.72 1.14
CA ARG A 45 -6.34 4.06 2.52
C ARG A 45 -7.22 3.37 3.57
N VAL A 46 -8.52 3.33 3.36
CA VAL A 46 -9.45 2.60 4.27
C VAL A 46 -9.14 1.12 4.27
N ALA A 47 -8.91 0.52 3.11
CA ALA A 47 -8.56 -0.90 3.02
C ALA A 47 -7.28 -1.22 3.79
N LEU A 48 -6.24 -0.38 3.66
CA LEU A 48 -5.00 -0.55 4.43
C LEU A 48 -5.24 -0.40 5.94
N ALA A 49 -6.05 0.57 6.35
CA ALA A 49 -6.41 0.76 7.75
C ALA A 49 -7.10 -0.48 8.31
N LEU A 50 -8.09 -1.00 7.61
CA LEU A 50 -8.83 -2.20 8.03
C LEU A 50 -7.91 -3.42 8.10
N MET A 51 -7.01 -3.61 7.15
CA MET A 51 -6.05 -4.72 7.15
C MET A 51 -5.06 -4.61 8.31
N THR A 52 -4.61 -3.41 8.62
CA THR A 52 -3.74 -3.15 9.78
C THR A 52 -4.46 -3.49 11.09
N LEU A 53 -5.71 -3.11 11.21
CA LEU A 53 -6.53 -3.41 12.39
C LEU A 53 -6.86 -4.89 12.52
N ALA A 54 -7.01 -5.59 11.41
CA ALA A 54 -7.20 -7.03 11.40
C ALA A 54 -5.93 -7.80 11.81
N ARG A 55 -4.83 -7.10 12.06
CA ARG A 55 -3.51 -7.65 12.40
C ARG A 55 -2.97 -8.60 11.35
N ALA A 56 -3.27 -8.32 10.09
CA ALA A 56 -2.67 -9.05 8.99
C ALA A 56 -1.16 -8.84 9.00
N ASN A 57 -0.39 -9.92 8.86
CA ASN A 57 1.08 -9.85 8.79
C ASN A 57 1.58 -9.97 7.34
N LEU A 58 0.69 -10.20 6.40
CA LEU A 58 0.97 -10.22 4.96
C LEU A 58 -0.14 -9.49 4.22
N LEU A 59 0.22 -8.49 3.45
CA LEU A 59 -0.67 -7.82 2.52
C LEU A 59 -0.34 -8.22 1.09
N ILE A 60 -1.38 -8.45 0.28
CA ILE A 60 -1.22 -8.70 -1.15
C ILE A 60 -1.91 -7.55 -1.87
N LEU A 61 -1.14 -6.77 -2.62
CA LEU A 61 -1.62 -5.60 -3.36
C LEU A 61 -1.39 -5.82 -4.85
N ASP A 62 -2.47 -5.80 -5.62
CA ASP A 62 -2.42 -5.97 -7.08
C ASP A 62 -2.77 -4.65 -7.75
N GLU A 63 -1.77 -4.05 -8.41
CA GLU A 63 -1.87 -2.77 -9.12
C GLU A 63 -2.53 -1.67 -8.25
N PRO A 64 -2.01 -1.41 -7.03
CA PRO A 64 -2.70 -0.53 -6.08
C PRO A 64 -2.70 0.94 -6.48
N THR A 65 -1.85 1.36 -7.42
CA THR A 65 -1.77 2.76 -7.86
C THR A 65 -2.66 3.07 -9.07
N ASN A 66 -3.32 2.07 -9.64
CA ASN A 66 -4.23 2.29 -10.76
C ASN A 66 -5.33 3.27 -10.39
N HIS A 67 -5.51 4.28 -11.24
CA HIS A 67 -6.53 5.33 -11.07
C HIS A 67 -6.33 6.23 -9.84
N LEU A 68 -5.15 6.20 -9.21
CA LEU A 68 -4.80 7.12 -8.14
C LEU A 68 -4.06 8.34 -8.68
N ASP A 69 -4.35 9.51 -8.11
CA ASP A 69 -3.58 10.72 -8.34
C ASP A 69 -2.27 10.71 -7.52
N VAL A 70 -1.40 11.68 -7.76
CA VAL A 70 -0.09 11.77 -7.13
C VAL A 70 -0.19 11.82 -5.61
N GLU A 71 -1.11 12.61 -5.08
CA GLU A 71 -1.28 12.75 -3.62
C GLU A 71 -1.71 11.44 -2.97
N ASN A 72 -2.60 10.70 -3.61
CA ASN A 72 -3.06 9.42 -3.10
C ASN A 72 -1.98 8.32 -3.23
N ILE A 73 -1.16 8.37 -4.27
CA ILE A 73 -0.01 7.47 -4.40
C ILE A 73 0.99 7.73 -3.27
N GLU A 74 1.31 8.99 -2.98
CA GLU A 74 2.21 9.36 -1.88
C GLU A 74 1.65 8.90 -0.53
N ALA A 75 0.36 9.05 -0.30
CA ALA A 75 -0.29 8.57 0.91
C ALA A 75 -0.19 7.05 1.05
N LEU A 76 -0.34 6.32 -0.05
CA LEU A 76 -0.17 4.87 -0.08
C LEU A 76 1.28 4.47 0.22
N GLU A 77 2.25 5.15 -0.37
CA GLU A 77 3.67 4.93 -0.11
C GLU A 77 4.00 5.11 1.38
N ASP A 78 3.52 6.18 1.98
CA ASP A 78 3.73 6.47 3.41
C ASP A 78 3.10 5.39 4.30
N ALA A 79 1.90 4.96 3.97
CA ALA A 79 1.21 3.91 4.72
C ALA A 79 1.94 2.57 4.63
N LEU A 80 2.47 2.22 3.47
CA LEU A 80 3.24 0.99 3.29
C LEU A 80 4.58 1.04 4.02
N GLU A 81 5.22 2.20 4.08
CA GLU A 81 6.47 2.38 4.81
C GLU A 81 6.28 2.15 6.32
N GLU A 82 5.15 2.57 6.87
CA GLU A 82 4.83 2.39 8.29
C GLU A 82 4.29 0.99 8.62
N TYR A 83 3.88 0.23 7.62
CA TYR A 83 3.34 -1.11 7.84
C TYR A 83 4.44 -2.08 8.28
N GLU A 84 4.24 -2.72 9.44
CA GLU A 84 5.24 -3.60 10.07
C GLU A 84 5.26 -5.04 9.53
N GLY A 85 4.28 -5.42 8.72
CA GLY A 85 4.21 -6.76 8.14
C GLY A 85 4.94 -6.86 6.81
N SER A 86 4.70 -7.96 6.11
CA SER A 86 5.22 -8.20 4.76
C SER A 86 4.20 -7.76 3.72
N VAL A 87 4.68 -7.25 2.59
CA VAL A 87 3.82 -6.84 1.48
C VAL A 87 4.27 -7.55 0.21
N LEU A 88 3.34 -8.23 -0.44
CA LEU A 88 3.53 -8.76 -1.78
C LEU A 88 2.82 -7.82 -2.75
N LEU A 89 3.60 -7.16 -3.60
CA LEU A 89 3.13 -6.09 -4.45
C LEU A 89 3.29 -6.46 -5.92
N VAL A 90 2.21 -6.36 -6.68
CA VAL A 90 2.24 -6.49 -8.15
C VAL A 90 1.95 -5.12 -8.75
N SER A 91 2.90 -4.57 -9.49
CA SER A 91 2.75 -3.25 -10.09
C SER A 91 3.61 -3.09 -11.35
N HIS A 92 3.14 -2.28 -12.30
CA HIS A 92 3.89 -1.81 -13.45
C HIS A 92 4.32 -0.34 -13.30
N ASP A 93 3.96 0.30 -12.19
CA ASP A 93 4.35 1.67 -11.87
C ASP A 93 5.77 1.68 -11.31
N ARG A 94 6.74 2.03 -12.16
CA ARG A 94 8.16 1.99 -11.79
C ARG A 94 8.50 3.02 -10.72
N ALA A 95 7.91 4.20 -10.76
CA ALA A 95 8.14 5.24 -9.75
C ALA A 95 7.68 4.75 -8.37
N PHE A 96 6.53 4.11 -8.30
CA PHE A 96 6.00 3.53 -7.07
C PHE A 96 6.91 2.39 -6.56
N LEU A 97 7.34 1.50 -7.44
CA LEU A 97 8.24 0.40 -7.06
C LEU A 97 9.58 0.91 -6.54
N ARG A 98 10.13 1.99 -7.11
CA ARG A 98 11.37 2.59 -6.61
C ARG A 98 11.24 3.11 -5.19
N GLU A 99 10.06 3.63 -4.84
CA GLU A 99 9.82 4.17 -3.50
C GLU A 99 9.59 3.09 -2.45
N VAL A 100 8.92 1.98 -2.78
CA VAL A 100 8.41 1.05 -1.77
C VAL A 100 9.08 -0.32 -1.78
N ALA A 101 9.60 -0.80 -2.90
CA ALA A 101 10.10 -2.17 -3.02
C ALA A 101 11.48 -2.33 -2.43
N THR A 102 11.62 -3.32 -1.54
CA THR A 102 12.91 -3.69 -0.93
C THR A 102 13.48 -4.99 -1.47
N ARG A 103 12.68 -5.73 -2.21
CA ARG A 103 13.03 -7.01 -2.83
C ARG A 103 12.22 -7.16 -4.11
N VAL A 104 12.79 -7.78 -5.12
CA VAL A 104 12.14 -7.93 -6.41
C VAL A 104 12.02 -9.41 -6.78
N TRP A 105 10.82 -9.81 -7.16
CA TRP A 105 10.55 -11.09 -7.80
C TRP A 105 10.18 -10.82 -9.25
N ALA A 106 11.07 -11.20 -10.15
CA ALA A 106 10.88 -10.95 -11.58
C ALA A 106 10.57 -12.26 -12.31
N PHE A 107 9.47 -12.25 -13.06
CA PHE A 107 9.14 -13.37 -13.95
C PHE A 107 9.87 -13.22 -15.28
N ASP A 108 10.56 -14.28 -15.67
CA ASP A 108 11.29 -14.37 -16.93
C ASP A 108 10.78 -15.63 -17.65
N GLY A 109 9.67 -15.49 -18.38
CA GLY A 109 9.02 -16.61 -19.05
C GLY A 109 8.55 -17.68 -18.07
N THR A 110 9.35 -18.69 -17.83
CA THR A 110 9.01 -19.84 -16.99
C THR A 110 9.69 -19.80 -15.62
N HIS A 111 10.55 -18.84 -15.37
CA HIS A 111 11.36 -18.77 -14.14
C HIS A 111 11.02 -17.54 -13.32
N LEU A 112 11.00 -17.71 -12.00
CA LEU A 112 10.95 -16.64 -11.04
C LEU A 112 12.37 -16.35 -10.57
N ARG A 113 12.82 -15.09 -10.75
CA ARG A 113 14.12 -14.64 -10.27
C ARG A 113 13.93 -13.77 -9.05
N ASP A 114 14.62 -14.13 -7.99
CA ASP A 114 14.62 -13.40 -6.72
C ASP A 114 15.84 -12.49 -6.65
N PHE A 115 15.62 -11.21 -6.45
CA PHE A 115 16.67 -10.20 -6.24
C PHE A 115 16.48 -9.56 -4.87
N ASP A 116 17.46 -9.76 -3.99
CA ASP A 116 17.44 -9.25 -2.63
C ASP A 116 18.04 -7.84 -2.58
N GLY A 117 17.22 -6.86 -2.91
CA GLY A 117 17.60 -5.45 -2.93
C GLY A 117 16.48 -4.60 -3.49
N PRO A 118 16.62 -3.25 -3.43
CA PRO A 118 15.59 -2.34 -3.89
C PRO A 118 15.44 -2.37 -5.42
N PHE A 119 14.27 -1.95 -5.87
CA PHE A 119 13.91 -1.99 -7.30
C PHE A 119 14.90 -1.23 -8.19
N VAL A 120 15.42 -0.10 -7.73
CA VAL A 120 16.38 0.70 -8.50
C VAL A 120 17.66 -0.10 -8.80
N GLU A 121 18.16 -0.87 -7.86
CA GLU A 121 19.35 -1.73 -8.06
C GLU A 121 19.04 -2.89 -9.02
N TRP A 122 17.84 -3.44 -8.94
CA TRP A 122 17.40 -4.46 -9.87
C TRP A 122 17.35 -3.94 -11.31
N GLU A 123 16.83 -2.72 -11.51
CA GLU A 123 16.80 -2.06 -12.81
C GLU A 123 18.20 -1.87 -13.39
N GLU A 124 19.12 -1.35 -12.58
CA GLU A 124 20.52 -1.15 -12.97
C GLU A 124 21.21 -2.46 -13.34
N ASN A 125 21.01 -3.48 -12.55
CA ASN A 125 21.58 -4.80 -12.78
C ASN A 125 21.04 -5.42 -14.07
N ARG A 126 19.74 -5.27 -14.33
CA ARG A 126 19.11 -5.73 -15.57
C ARG A 126 19.68 -5.01 -16.80
N ALA A 127 19.85 -3.69 -16.73
CA ALA A 127 20.43 -2.89 -17.81
C ALA A 127 21.85 -3.33 -18.15
N ARG A 128 22.68 -3.60 -17.14
CA ARG A 128 24.06 -4.09 -17.33
C ARG A 128 24.09 -5.44 -18.06
N ARG A 129 23.19 -6.37 -17.71
CA ARG A 129 23.10 -7.69 -18.36
C ARG A 129 22.73 -7.56 -19.84
N VAL A 130 21.83 -6.66 -20.19
CA VAL A 130 21.43 -6.41 -21.58
C VAL A 130 22.59 -5.82 -22.39
N THR A 131 23.40 -4.95 -21.77
CA THR A 131 24.55 -4.34 -22.45
C THR A 131 25.70 -5.32 -22.66
N GLN A 132 25.83 -6.37 -21.84
CA GLN A 132 26.88 -7.38 -21.93
C GLN A 132 26.53 -8.56 -22.86
N SER A 133 25.28 -8.66 -23.26
CA SER A 133 24.83 -9.66 -24.23
C SER A 133 24.73 -9.03 -25.62
#